data_041da160305d611f8e450bd6c991eab2
#
_entry.id   041da160305d611f8e450bd6c991eab2
#
_cell.length_a   1.000
_cell.length_b   1.000
_cell.length_c   1.000
_cell.angle_alpha   90.00
_cell.angle_beta   90.00
_cell.angle_gamma   90.00
#
_symmetry.space_group_name_H-M   'P 1'
#
loop_
_entity.id
_entity.type
_entity.pdbx_description
1 polymer ?
#
loop_
_entity_poly.entity_id
_entity_poly.type
_entity_poly.pdbx_seq_one_letter_code
_entity_poly.pdbx_strand_id
1 'polypeptide(L)'
;MESILTSIKKMLGIEAEYTHFDADIIMHINSVLMILNQLGVGPAEGFIIEDDTSTWSDFVPDETPVQLEAIKSYIYLKVKLLFDPPLSSSVIESYNRQISEFEWRLNVAVDPMPS
;
A
#
# COMPACT_ATOMS: atom_id res chain seq x y z
N MET A 1 -1.99 2.79 -16.91
CA MET A 1 -1.85 2.23 -15.55
C MET A 1 -2.40 3.22 -14.54
N GLU A 2 -3.09 2.73 -13.56
CA GLU A 2 -3.76 3.57 -12.58
C GLU A 2 -2.78 4.23 -11.61
N SER A 3 -3.10 5.47 -11.21
CA SER A 3 -2.34 6.23 -10.21
C SER A 3 -2.42 5.54 -8.84
N ILE A 4 -1.30 5.54 -8.13
CA ILE A 4 -1.25 4.98 -6.77
C ILE A 4 -2.19 5.76 -5.85
N LEU A 5 -2.09 7.09 -5.86
CA LEU A 5 -2.95 7.94 -5.02
C LEU A 5 -4.42 7.74 -5.35
N THR A 6 -4.78 7.78 -6.62
CA THR A 6 -6.17 7.63 -7.06
C THR A 6 -6.73 6.26 -6.67
N SER A 7 -5.93 5.20 -6.84
CA SER A 7 -6.33 3.83 -6.45
C SER A 7 -6.66 3.73 -4.97
N ILE A 8 -5.77 4.26 -4.13
CA ILE A 8 -5.95 4.17 -2.68
C ILE A 8 -7.13 5.03 -2.23
N LYS A 9 -7.28 6.22 -2.81
CA LYS A 9 -8.46 7.06 -2.52
C LYS A 9 -9.75 6.32 -2.86
N LYS A 10 -9.79 5.66 -4.00
CA LYS A 10 -10.96 4.90 -4.43
C LYS A 10 -11.28 3.79 -3.42
N MET A 11 -10.28 3.07 -2.96
CA MET A 11 -10.46 2.01 -1.97
C MET A 11 -10.94 2.58 -0.62
N LEU A 12 -10.55 3.82 -0.30
CA LEU A 12 -11.02 4.52 0.90
C LEU A 12 -12.40 5.12 0.75
N GLY A 13 -12.98 5.08 -0.46
CA GLY A 13 -14.29 5.68 -0.74
C GLY A 13 -14.22 7.18 -1.04
N ILE A 14 -13.06 7.68 -1.45
CA ILE A 14 -12.84 9.09 -1.76
C ILE A 14 -12.73 9.27 -3.27
N GLU A 15 -13.51 10.19 -3.82
CA GLU A 15 -13.45 10.48 -5.25
C GLU A 15 -12.14 11.17 -5.63
N ALA A 16 -11.65 10.92 -6.85
CA ALA A 16 -10.38 11.46 -7.33
C ALA A 16 -10.37 12.99 -7.28
N GLU A 17 -11.50 13.63 -7.56
CA GLU A 17 -11.62 15.09 -7.60
C GLU A 17 -11.62 15.74 -6.22
N TYR A 18 -11.87 14.96 -5.17
CA TYR A 18 -11.89 15.48 -3.81
C TYR A 18 -10.47 15.46 -3.25
N THR A 19 -9.83 16.62 -3.20
CA THR A 19 -8.40 16.73 -2.90
C THR A 19 -8.09 17.20 -1.47
N HIS A 20 -9.12 17.40 -0.66
CA HIS A 20 -8.96 17.96 0.68
C HIS A 20 -7.98 17.18 1.56
N PHE A 21 -7.98 15.84 1.44
CA PHE A 21 -7.14 14.98 2.27
C PHE A 21 -5.91 14.44 1.54
N ASP A 22 -5.63 14.91 0.32
CA ASP A 22 -4.56 14.33 -0.49
C ASP A 22 -3.20 14.37 0.21
N ALA A 23 -2.85 15.49 0.83
CA ALA A 23 -1.56 15.62 1.51
C ALA A 23 -1.41 14.59 2.64
N ASP A 24 -2.46 14.40 3.43
CA ASP A 24 -2.44 13.42 4.52
C ASP A 24 -2.34 12.00 3.99
N ILE A 25 -3.12 11.69 2.95
CA ILE A 25 -3.13 10.35 2.34
C ILE A 25 -1.77 10.04 1.74
N ILE A 26 -1.17 11.01 1.04
CA ILE A 26 0.17 10.86 0.46
C ILE A 26 1.20 10.55 1.55
N MET A 27 1.15 11.27 2.66
CA MET A 27 2.05 11.04 3.78
C MET A 27 1.93 9.60 4.30
N HIS A 28 0.70 9.13 4.48
CA HIS A 28 0.46 7.76 4.95
C HIS A 28 0.91 6.73 3.92
N ILE A 29 0.63 6.95 2.64
CA ILE A 29 1.08 6.05 1.59
C ILE A 29 2.61 5.95 1.60
N ASN A 30 3.30 7.08 1.69
CA ASN A 30 4.76 7.09 1.68
C ASN A 30 5.35 6.36 2.89
N SER A 31 4.70 6.47 4.06
CA SER A 31 5.12 5.69 5.24
C SER A 31 5.02 4.19 4.98
N VAL A 32 3.96 3.75 4.30
CA VAL A 32 3.78 2.34 3.97
C VAL A 32 4.75 1.90 2.89
N LEU A 33 5.02 2.75 1.90
CA LEU A 33 6.01 2.44 0.86
C LEU A 33 7.41 2.24 1.45
N MET A 34 7.74 2.98 2.52
CA MET A 34 8.99 2.79 3.23
C MET A 34 9.05 1.41 3.90
N ILE A 35 7.96 0.97 4.49
CA ILE A 35 7.88 -0.38 5.08
C ILE A 35 8.04 -1.44 3.99
N LEU A 36 7.38 -1.26 2.85
CA LEU A 36 7.51 -2.18 1.72
C LEU A 36 8.94 -2.25 1.21
N ASN A 37 9.65 -1.12 1.19
CA ASN A 37 11.07 -1.10 0.83
C ASN A 37 11.89 -1.99 1.79
N GLN A 38 11.61 -1.93 3.08
CA GLN A 38 12.28 -2.75 4.08
C GLN A 38 11.97 -4.24 3.89
N LEU A 39 10.80 -4.55 3.33
CA LEU A 39 10.43 -5.93 3.00
C LEU A 39 11.00 -6.39 1.66
N GLY A 40 11.70 -5.52 0.95
CA GLY A 40 12.30 -5.83 -0.33
C GLY A 40 11.39 -5.61 -1.52
N VAL A 41 10.30 -4.88 -1.36
CA VAL A 41 9.34 -4.59 -2.44
C VAL A 41 9.62 -3.22 -3.04
N GLY A 42 9.68 -3.16 -4.37
CA GLY A 42 9.94 -1.92 -5.10
C GLY A 42 11.43 -1.65 -5.28
N PRO A 43 11.78 -0.44 -5.76
CA PRO A 43 13.17 -0.09 -6.02
C PRO A 43 14.02 -0.12 -4.75
N ALA A 44 15.26 -0.60 -4.88
CA ALA A 44 16.17 -0.72 -3.73
C ALA A 44 16.42 0.62 -3.04
N GLU A 45 16.42 1.71 -3.80
CA GLU A 45 16.62 3.06 -3.28
C GLU A 45 15.39 3.66 -2.61
N GLY A 46 14.27 2.94 -2.65
CA GLY A 46 13.01 3.41 -2.12
C GLY A 46 12.14 4.10 -3.15
N PHE A 47 10.89 4.33 -2.80
CA PHE A 47 9.92 4.95 -3.70
C PHE A 47 8.96 5.81 -2.88
N ILE A 48 8.68 7.02 -3.35
CA ILE A 48 7.68 7.91 -2.76
C ILE A 48 6.81 8.50 -3.86
N ILE A 49 5.62 8.96 -3.48
CA ILE A 49 4.75 9.71 -4.38
C ILE A 49 4.61 11.13 -3.86
N GLU A 50 4.37 12.07 -4.78
CA GLU A 50 4.18 13.48 -4.44
C GLU A 50 2.78 13.98 -4.84
N ASP A 51 2.16 13.30 -5.80
CA ASP A 51 0.84 13.66 -6.34
C ASP A 51 0.20 12.43 -6.97
N ASP A 52 -0.77 12.64 -7.85
CA ASP A 52 -1.51 11.57 -8.51
C ASP A 52 -0.88 11.10 -9.83
N THR A 53 0.35 11.52 -10.13
CA THR A 53 0.98 11.14 -11.40
C THR A 53 1.74 9.82 -11.34
N SER A 54 2.22 9.42 -10.17
CA SER A 54 2.95 8.15 -10.03
C SER A 54 1.99 6.96 -10.13
N THR A 55 2.37 5.97 -10.94
CA THR A 55 1.54 4.80 -11.20
C THR A 55 2.12 3.56 -10.53
N TRP A 56 1.32 2.49 -10.50
CA TRP A 56 1.78 1.20 -9.97
C TRP A 56 2.95 0.67 -10.79
N SER A 57 2.97 0.90 -12.10
CA SER A 57 4.11 0.50 -12.95
C SER A 57 5.38 1.23 -12.61
N ASP A 58 5.28 2.48 -12.16
CA ASP A 58 6.46 3.24 -11.73
C ASP A 58 7.09 2.62 -10.49
N PHE A 59 6.24 2.10 -9.60
CA PHE A 59 6.69 1.50 -8.34
C PHE A 59 7.16 0.06 -8.52
N VAL A 60 6.35 -0.77 -9.16
CA VAL A 60 6.62 -2.21 -9.32
C VAL A 60 6.30 -2.65 -10.75
N PRO A 61 7.18 -2.32 -11.72
CA PRO A 61 6.87 -2.57 -13.13
C PRO A 61 6.77 -4.04 -13.51
N ASP A 62 7.41 -4.93 -12.76
CA ASP A 62 7.51 -6.35 -13.13
C ASP A 62 6.64 -7.27 -12.30
N GLU A 63 5.74 -6.71 -11.48
CA GLU A 63 4.91 -7.54 -10.62
C GLU A 63 3.78 -8.24 -11.40
N THR A 64 3.49 -9.48 -11.00
CA THR A 64 2.34 -10.18 -11.54
C THR A 64 1.05 -9.51 -11.05
N PRO A 65 -0.09 -9.70 -11.76
CA PRO A 65 -1.36 -9.14 -11.29
C PRO A 65 -1.74 -9.59 -9.88
N VAL A 66 -1.46 -10.85 -9.53
CA VAL A 66 -1.77 -11.37 -8.19
C VAL A 66 -0.94 -10.66 -7.14
N GLN A 67 0.35 -10.49 -7.39
CA GLN A 67 1.25 -9.83 -6.45
C GLN A 67 0.90 -8.34 -6.31
N LEU A 68 0.54 -7.69 -7.41
CA LEU A 68 0.13 -6.29 -7.40
C LEU A 68 -1.12 -6.09 -6.54
N GLU A 69 -2.10 -7.00 -6.65
CA GLU A 69 -3.30 -6.91 -5.81
C GLU A 69 -2.97 -7.07 -4.33
N ALA A 70 -2.04 -7.95 -3.99
CA ALA A 70 -1.57 -8.11 -2.60
C ALA A 70 -0.93 -6.82 -2.09
N ILE A 71 -0.10 -6.17 -2.91
CA ILE A 71 0.55 -4.90 -2.56
C ILE A 71 -0.48 -3.80 -2.33
N LYS A 72 -1.45 -3.68 -3.24
CA LYS A 72 -2.52 -2.69 -3.11
C LYS A 72 -3.33 -2.90 -1.83
N SER A 73 -3.70 -4.14 -1.55
CA SER A 73 -4.48 -4.47 -0.35
C SER A 73 -3.70 -4.14 0.92
N TYR A 74 -2.43 -4.47 0.94
CA TYR A 74 -1.56 -4.16 2.08
C TYR A 74 -1.51 -2.65 2.34
N ILE A 75 -1.26 -1.86 1.29
CA ILE A 75 -1.19 -0.40 1.41
C ILE A 75 -2.53 0.14 1.92
N TYR A 76 -3.63 -0.32 1.32
CA TYR A 76 -4.97 0.13 1.73
C TYR A 76 -5.23 -0.14 3.22
N LEU A 77 -4.96 -1.36 3.68
CA LEU A 77 -5.24 -1.72 5.07
C LEU A 77 -4.45 -0.86 6.04
N LYS A 78 -3.18 -0.62 5.75
CA LYS A 78 -2.34 0.21 6.62
C LYS A 78 -2.75 1.67 6.57
N VAL A 79 -3.04 2.20 5.39
CA VAL A 79 -3.50 3.60 5.25
C VAL A 79 -4.85 3.78 5.94
N LYS A 80 -5.76 2.82 5.78
CA LYS A 80 -7.08 2.88 6.44
C LYS A 80 -6.94 2.99 7.96
N LEU A 81 -6.05 2.20 8.55
CA LEU A 81 -5.82 2.26 10.00
C LEU A 81 -5.22 3.59 10.45
N LEU A 82 -4.41 4.23 9.61
CA LEU A 82 -3.77 5.50 9.95
C LEU A 82 -4.68 6.70 9.69
N PHE A 83 -5.40 6.67 8.58
CA PHE A 83 -6.18 7.83 8.11
C PHE A 83 -7.62 7.83 8.62
N ASP A 84 -8.28 6.68 8.60
CA ASP A 84 -9.70 6.57 8.92
C ASP A 84 -9.98 5.18 9.52
N PRO A 85 -9.49 4.94 10.76
CA PRO A 85 -9.59 3.60 11.34
C PRO A 85 -11.04 3.17 11.56
N PRO A 86 -11.33 1.87 11.40
CA PRO A 86 -12.65 1.35 11.72
C PRO A 86 -12.99 1.58 13.19
N LEU A 87 -14.29 1.70 13.51
CA LEU A 87 -14.74 1.92 14.88
C LEU A 87 -14.74 0.63 15.69
N SER A 88 -14.87 -0.52 15.04
CA SER A 88 -14.96 -1.81 15.72
C SER A 88 -13.57 -2.38 15.99
N SER A 89 -13.31 -2.75 17.25
CA SER A 89 -12.05 -3.38 17.63
C SER A 89 -11.84 -4.73 16.92
N SER A 90 -12.91 -5.48 16.68
CA SER A 90 -12.77 -6.75 15.97
C SER A 90 -12.39 -6.58 14.52
N VAL A 91 -12.84 -5.49 13.86
CA VAL A 91 -12.42 -5.18 12.50
C VAL A 91 -10.95 -4.76 12.48
N ILE A 92 -10.53 -3.95 13.46
CA ILE A 92 -9.13 -3.55 13.59
C ILE A 92 -8.23 -4.77 13.77
N GLU A 93 -8.63 -5.71 14.61
CA GLU A 93 -7.88 -6.96 14.79
C GLU A 93 -7.79 -7.77 13.50
N SER A 94 -8.89 -7.84 12.75
CA SER A 94 -8.91 -8.51 11.45
C SER A 94 -7.93 -7.85 10.47
N TYR A 95 -7.91 -6.52 10.42
CA TYR A 95 -6.98 -5.78 9.57
C TYR A 95 -5.54 -6.09 9.97
N ASN A 96 -5.23 -6.08 11.26
CA ASN A 96 -3.89 -6.36 11.75
C ASN A 96 -3.43 -7.78 11.39
N ARG A 97 -4.33 -8.76 11.48
CA ARG A 97 -4.01 -10.14 11.06
C ARG A 97 -3.69 -10.20 9.57
N GLN A 98 -4.51 -9.54 8.74
CA GLN A 98 -4.29 -9.50 7.29
C GLN A 98 -2.98 -8.79 6.94
N ILE A 99 -2.69 -7.69 7.61
CA ILE A 99 -1.44 -6.95 7.43
C ILE A 99 -0.25 -7.84 7.71
N SER A 100 -0.25 -8.55 8.85
CA SER A 100 0.84 -9.46 9.22
C SER A 100 1.01 -10.58 8.19
N GLU A 101 -0.09 -11.13 7.70
CA GLU A 101 -0.05 -12.18 6.69
C GLU A 101 0.51 -11.67 5.37
N PHE A 102 0.11 -10.48 4.93
CA PHE A 102 0.66 -9.87 3.72
C PHE A 102 2.16 -9.58 3.87
N GLU A 103 2.58 -9.08 5.02
CA GLU A 103 4.00 -8.82 5.27
C GLU A 103 4.83 -10.09 5.13
N TRP A 104 4.34 -11.17 5.70
CA TRP A 104 5.03 -12.46 5.60
C TRP A 104 5.10 -12.92 4.14
N ARG A 105 3.97 -12.88 3.42
CA ARG A 105 3.92 -13.34 2.03
C ARG A 105 4.77 -12.49 1.10
N LEU A 106 4.74 -11.17 1.26
CA LEU A 106 5.53 -10.27 0.42
C LEU A 106 7.02 -10.47 0.67
N ASN A 107 7.43 -10.64 1.90
CA ASN A 107 8.82 -10.87 2.25
C ASN A 107 9.32 -12.20 1.69
N VAL A 108 8.54 -13.25 1.80
CA VAL A 108 8.90 -14.59 1.27
C VAL A 108 9.01 -14.56 -0.26
N ALA A 109 8.12 -13.81 -0.93
CA ALA A 109 8.14 -13.73 -2.39
C ALA A 109 9.40 -13.04 -2.92
N VAL A 110 9.91 -12.04 -2.19
CA VAL A 110 11.11 -11.30 -2.60
C VAL A 110 12.39 -12.02 -2.18
N ASP A 111 12.38 -12.64 -1.01
CA ASP A 111 13.53 -13.35 -0.44
C ASP A 111 13.12 -14.78 -0.13
N PRO A 112 12.97 -15.63 -1.17
CA PRO A 112 12.57 -17.01 -0.95
C PRO A 112 13.58 -17.69 -0.05
N MET A 113 13.06 -18.50 0.84
CA MET A 113 13.83 -19.20 1.83
C MET A 113 15.07 -19.84 1.22
N PRO A 114 16.25 -19.52 1.73
CA PRO A 114 17.42 -20.28 1.35
C PRO A 114 17.19 -21.73 1.79
N SER A 115 17.44 -22.59 0.88
CA SER A 115 17.28 -24.01 1.14
C SER A 115 18.24 -24.51 2.21
#